data_47f73b31c6d6b99ec3538569385781b1
#
_entry.id   47f73b31c6d6b99ec3538569385781b1
#
_cell.length_a   1.000
_cell.length_b   1.000
_cell.length_c   1.000
_cell.angle_alpha   90.00
_cell.angle_beta   90.00
_cell.angle_gamma   90.00
#
_symmetry.space_group_name_H-M   'P 1'
#
loop_
_entity.id
_entity.type
_entity.pdbx_description
1 polymer ?
#
loop_
_entity_poly.entity_id
_entity_poly.type
_entity_poly.pdbx_seq_one_letter_code
_entity_poly.pdbx_strand_id
1 'polypeptide(L)'
;MTRGILIYMLFCISFCYGQKDSLVFKNGIEKPNSVSAHHFGMFHLRINQNFQEKPVQRSSFQFIYESANSFQPFLEAYLPQDPTIRQQFSQIPWYSRVFDFVDQQTTPAEYMNIQVDAVFKIFRLDFKTPLTSNSELGITLRTFIPTEGHYPFSLFTSDESIEWFHSNIAGGEDAFGRRFFGLNKVNVSYQDRNGRSLNLKKNQIIFSGIELNHFYFPEWFKPEKNLSLNFGSHMGINTTSYNPTIDFGASANIVKKWTLKNQNELRFGFGLAGLRKNVMDFGTPIDFGNNLWMGSGELNWEFTKYTRKGNAHSFSLNYQIQTSYNKREEADYYFLDGGTTWQDIHSYWQSGFETLYEYLSIYTFFYTYQRKNFSLSLYLKEDLKVNNAPDLLTGISVRIPLTKK
;
A
#
# COMPACT_ATOMS: atom_id res chain seq x y z
N MET A 1 -16.61 -5.67 -24.57
CA MET A 1 -15.89 -4.39 -24.42
C MET A 1 -14.44 -4.53 -23.94
N THR A 2 -14.08 -5.54 -23.18
CA THR A 2 -12.76 -5.73 -22.55
C THR A 2 -11.61 -6.12 -23.48
N ARG A 3 -11.87 -6.85 -24.56
CA ARG A 3 -10.83 -7.23 -25.53
C ARG A 3 -10.30 -6.04 -26.36
N GLY A 4 -11.12 -5.02 -26.58
CA GLY A 4 -10.72 -3.83 -27.33
C GLY A 4 -9.70 -2.94 -26.61
N ILE A 5 -9.80 -2.78 -25.29
CA ILE A 5 -8.91 -1.92 -24.50
C ILE A 5 -7.50 -2.52 -24.42
N LEU A 6 -7.40 -3.84 -24.29
CA LEU A 6 -6.10 -4.54 -24.23
C LEU A 6 -5.37 -4.45 -25.59
N ILE A 7 -6.11 -4.56 -26.69
CA ILE A 7 -5.58 -4.41 -28.06
C ILE A 7 -5.15 -2.96 -28.31
N TYR A 8 -5.90 -1.96 -27.83
CA TYR A 8 -5.52 -0.55 -27.94
C TYR A 8 -4.26 -0.22 -27.12
N MET A 9 -4.11 -0.75 -25.88
CA MET A 9 -2.87 -0.64 -25.12
C MET A 9 -1.68 -1.28 -25.82
N LEU A 10 -1.85 -2.47 -26.41
CA LEU A 10 -0.80 -3.14 -27.20
C LEU A 10 -0.47 -2.40 -28.49
N PHE A 11 -1.44 -1.76 -29.15
CA PHE A 11 -1.22 -0.95 -30.34
C PHE A 11 -0.47 0.35 -30.06
N CYS A 12 -0.71 1.01 -28.92
CA CYS A 12 0.05 2.18 -28.50
C CYS A 12 1.53 1.86 -28.22
N ILE A 13 1.84 0.63 -27.82
CA ILE A 13 3.23 0.19 -27.59
C ILE A 13 3.99 -0.03 -28.90
N SER A 14 3.30 -0.37 -30.01
CA SER A 14 3.96 -0.64 -31.30
C SER A 14 4.38 0.60 -32.09
N PHE A 15 3.90 1.78 -31.77
CA PHE A 15 4.31 3.04 -32.46
C PHE A 15 5.64 3.64 -31.95
N CYS A 16 6.31 3.00 -30.99
CA CYS A 16 7.61 3.47 -30.48
C CYS A 16 8.84 2.93 -31.23
N TYR A 17 8.68 2.36 -32.39
CA TYR A 17 9.80 1.83 -33.18
C TYR A 17 10.39 2.92 -34.12
N GLY A 18 11.58 3.39 -33.79
CA GLY A 18 12.38 4.15 -34.77
C GLY A 18 13.24 5.30 -34.30
N GLN A 19 14.00 5.17 -33.20
CA GLN A 19 15.06 6.11 -32.89
C GLN A 19 16.38 5.40 -32.53
N LYS A 20 17.51 5.91 -33.03
CA LYS A 20 18.86 5.47 -32.69
C LYS A 20 19.01 5.38 -31.16
N ASP A 21 19.39 4.21 -30.68
CA ASP A 21 19.54 3.90 -29.26
C ASP A 21 20.67 4.73 -28.64
N SER A 22 20.34 5.78 -27.92
CA SER A 22 21.24 6.41 -26.97
C SER A 22 21.14 5.64 -25.64
N LEU A 23 22.28 5.41 -25.00
CA LEU A 23 22.35 4.77 -23.68
C LEU A 23 21.34 5.43 -22.72
N VAL A 24 20.51 4.61 -22.10
CA VAL A 24 19.58 5.05 -21.06
C VAL A 24 20.33 5.02 -19.74
N PHE A 25 20.77 6.17 -19.27
CA PHE A 25 21.26 6.28 -17.90
C PHE A 25 20.07 6.45 -16.95
N LYS A 26 19.98 5.55 -15.98
CA LYS A 26 18.96 5.63 -14.95
C LYS A 26 19.22 6.82 -14.03
N ASN A 27 18.13 7.47 -13.63
CA ASN A 27 18.13 8.57 -12.66
C ASN A 27 17.74 8.06 -11.26
N GLY A 28 18.50 7.10 -10.71
CA GLY A 28 18.21 6.52 -9.41
C GLY A 28 17.44 5.19 -9.48
N ILE A 29 16.77 4.83 -8.37
CA ILE A 29 15.99 3.59 -8.24
C ILE A 29 14.59 3.85 -8.79
N GLU A 30 14.16 3.01 -9.72
CA GLU A 30 12.81 3.05 -10.27
C GLU A 30 11.88 2.26 -9.37
N LYS A 31 10.94 2.95 -8.76
CA LYS A 31 9.95 2.35 -7.88
C LYS A 31 8.57 2.93 -8.19
N PRO A 32 7.57 2.11 -8.52
CA PRO A 32 6.19 2.58 -8.62
C PRO A 32 5.67 3.04 -7.26
N ASN A 33 4.81 4.06 -7.28
CA ASN A 33 4.06 4.42 -6.10
C ASN A 33 3.03 3.31 -5.81
N SER A 34 3.03 2.82 -4.60
CA SER A 34 2.18 1.71 -4.18
C SER A 34 1.33 2.15 -2.99
N VAL A 35 0.18 1.54 -2.79
CA VAL A 35 -0.65 1.81 -1.60
C VAL A 35 -0.08 1.16 -0.35
N SER A 36 -0.63 1.54 0.81
CA SER A 36 -0.35 0.88 2.08
C SER A 36 -0.73 -0.60 2.02
N ALA A 37 -0.11 -1.40 2.85
CA ALA A 37 -0.50 -2.78 3.08
C ALA A 37 -1.82 -2.91 3.84
N HIS A 38 -2.27 -1.88 4.51
CA HIS A 38 -3.49 -1.89 5.30
C HIS A 38 -4.68 -1.40 4.48
N HIS A 39 -5.86 -2.03 4.62
CA HIS A 39 -7.07 -1.62 3.89
C HIS A 39 -7.50 -0.17 4.19
N PHE A 40 -7.22 0.37 5.38
CA PHE A 40 -7.40 1.80 5.68
C PHE A 40 -6.49 2.71 4.86
N GLY A 41 -5.32 2.20 4.44
CA GLY A 41 -4.37 2.95 3.62
C GLY A 41 -4.88 3.37 2.25
N MET A 42 -5.95 2.75 1.75
CA MET A 42 -6.58 3.16 0.50
C MET A 42 -7.30 4.51 0.61
N PHE A 43 -7.64 4.94 1.82
CA PHE A 43 -8.37 6.18 2.10
C PHE A 43 -7.47 7.35 2.49
N HIS A 44 -6.17 7.12 2.73
CA HIS A 44 -5.21 8.11 3.18
C HIS A 44 -4.07 8.31 2.20
N LEU A 45 -3.38 9.44 2.36
CA LEU A 45 -2.08 9.64 1.73
C LEU A 45 -1.11 8.58 2.26
N ARG A 46 -0.39 7.94 1.34
CA ARG A 46 0.82 7.21 1.66
C ARG A 46 2.02 7.93 1.07
N ILE A 47 2.99 8.27 1.91
CA ILE A 47 4.22 8.88 1.42
C ILE A 47 5.06 7.82 0.74
N ASN A 48 5.25 7.99 -0.56
CA ASN A 48 6.15 7.16 -1.35
C ASN A 48 7.51 7.85 -1.47
N GLN A 49 8.55 7.18 -1.00
CA GLN A 49 9.92 7.71 -1.00
C GLN A 49 10.43 7.89 -2.43
N ASN A 50 11.19 8.95 -2.65
CA ASN A 50 11.78 9.26 -3.96
C ASN A 50 13.27 8.92 -3.95
N PHE A 51 13.65 7.83 -4.58
CA PHE A 51 15.03 7.38 -4.69
C PHE A 51 15.69 7.82 -6.02
N GLN A 52 15.35 8.99 -6.52
CA GLN A 52 16.01 9.59 -7.66
C GLN A 52 17.31 10.30 -7.25
N GLU A 53 18.32 10.28 -8.11
CA GLU A 53 19.61 10.95 -7.87
C GLU A 53 19.53 12.46 -8.13
N LYS A 54 18.60 12.89 -8.98
CA LYS A 54 18.36 14.28 -9.38
C LYS A 54 16.91 14.45 -9.86
N PRO A 55 16.38 15.68 -9.99
CA PRO A 55 15.04 15.91 -10.53
C PRO A 55 14.87 15.28 -11.90
N VAL A 56 13.64 14.90 -12.22
CA VAL A 56 13.29 14.41 -13.56
C VAL A 56 13.62 15.46 -14.61
N GLN A 57 14.18 15.04 -15.74
CA GLN A 57 14.59 15.96 -16.82
C GLN A 57 13.45 16.27 -17.79
N ARG A 58 12.38 15.49 -17.74
CA ARG A 58 11.21 15.57 -18.61
C ARG A 58 9.97 15.21 -17.83
N SER A 59 8.87 15.86 -18.18
CA SER A 59 7.57 15.43 -17.67
C SER A 59 7.26 14.00 -18.12
N SER A 60 6.52 13.27 -17.31
CA SER A 60 6.12 11.88 -17.62
C SER A 60 4.78 11.56 -17.00
N PHE A 61 4.05 10.66 -17.67
CA PHE A 61 2.91 9.96 -17.07
C PHE A 61 3.33 8.54 -16.68
N GLN A 62 2.79 8.06 -15.56
CA GLN A 62 2.93 6.67 -15.14
C GLN A 62 1.56 6.12 -14.78
N PHE A 63 1.18 5.03 -15.45
CA PHE A 63 0.01 4.24 -15.11
C PHE A 63 0.43 3.10 -14.21
N ILE A 64 -0.30 2.89 -13.13
CA ILE A 64 -0.07 1.83 -12.16
C ILE A 64 -1.39 1.08 -12.00
N TYR A 65 -1.32 -0.23 -12.14
CA TYR A 65 -2.38 -1.17 -11.82
C TYR A 65 -1.88 -2.15 -10.77
N GLU A 66 -2.64 -2.31 -9.70
CA GLU A 66 -2.35 -3.27 -8.64
C GLU A 66 -3.57 -4.15 -8.39
N SER A 67 -3.30 -5.40 -8.06
CA SER A 67 -4.30 -6.34 -7.55
C SER A 67 -3.86 -6.77 -6.17
N ALA A 68 -4.67 -6.49 -5.16
CA ALA A 68 -4.37 -6.70 -3.75
C ALA A 68 -5.44 -7.56 -3.10
N ASN A 69 -5.09 -8.76 -2.66
CA ASN A 69 -5.98 -9.58 -1.86
C ASN A 69 -5.97 -9.07 -0.41
N SER A 70 -7.13 -8.79 0.14
CA SER A 70 -7.31 -8.43 1.55
C SER A 70 -8.30 -9.39 2.17
N PHE A 71 -7.87 -10.09 3.19
CA PHE A 71 -8.67 -11.06 3.89
C PHE A 71 -8.62 -10.83 5.40
N GLN A 72 -9.60 -10.08 5.88
CA GLN A 72 -9.90 -9.83 7.28
C GLN A 72 -11.40 -10.09 7.45
N PRO A 73 -11.84 -11.38 7.37
CA PRO A 73 -13.25 -11.70 7.20
C PRO A 73 -14.11 -11.27 8.37
N PHE A 74 -13.52 -11.17 9.53
CA PHE A 74 -14.21 -10.77 10.73
C PHE A 74 -13.24 -10.27 11.80
N LEU A 75 -13.43 -9.04 12.22
CA LEU A 75 -12.80 -8.45 13.39
C LEU A 75 -13.86 -7.62 14.09
N GLU A 76 -14.24 -7.99 15.29
CA GLU A 76 -15.18 -7.27 16.09
C GLU A 76 -14.61 -7.01 17.48
N ALA A 77 -14.61 -5.75 17.86
CA ALA A 77 -14.34 -5.30 19.21
C ALA A 77 -15.59 -4.60 19.72
N TYR A 78 -16.27 -5.20 20.66
CA TYR A 78 -17.51 -4.66 21.17
C TYR A 78 -17.58 -4.79 22.68
N LEU A 79 -17.62 -3.67 23.36
CA LEU A 79 -17.91 -3.58 24.79
C LEU A 79 -19.09 -2.61 24.95
N PRO A 80 -20.34 -3.10 25.09
CA PRO A 80 -21.52 -2.27 25.16
C PRO A 80 -21.48 -1.32 26.36
N GLN A 81 -22.15 -0.20 26.24
CA GLN A 81 -22.30 0.75 27.33
C GLN A 81 -23.31 0.27 28.38
N ASP A 82 -24.39 -0.38 27.94
CA ASP A 82 -25.46 -0.88 28.81
C ASP A 82 -25.02 -2.13 29.59
N PRO A 83 -25.03 -2.11 30.92
CA PRO A 83 -24.63 -3.26 31.75
C PRO A 83 -25.44 -4.53 31.49
N THR A 84 -26.72 -4.39 31.13
CA THR A 84 -27.60 -5.53 30.82
C THR A 84 -27.15 -6.21 29.54
N ILE A 85 -26.81 -5.42 28.54
CA ILE A 85 -26.27 -5.93 27.26
C ILE A 85 -24.91 -6.55 27.49
N ARG A 86 -24.02 -5.95 28.29
CA ARG A 86 -22.73 -6.56 28.67
C ARG A 86 -22.93 -7.95 29.28
N GLN A 87 -23.85 -8.09 30.18
CA GLN A 87 -24.17 -9.36 30.81
C GLN A 87 -24.72 -10.38 29.82
N GLN A 88 -25.56 -9.97 28.88
CA GLN A 88 -26.03 -10.87 27.80
C GLN A 88 -24.92 -11.35 26.91
N PHE A 89 -24.04 -10.46 26.48
CA PHE A 89 -22.89 -10.81 25.65
C PHE A 89 -21.88 -11.72 26.37
N SER A 90 -21.70 -11.55 27.67
CA SER A 90 -20.83 -12.43 28.48
C SER A 90 -21.27 -13.88 28.49
N GLN A 91 -22.51 -14.17 28.12
CA GLN A 91 -23.03 -15.55 27.99
C GLN A 91 -22.65 -16.19 26.63
N ILE A 92 -22.14 -15.41 25.69
CA ILE A 92 -21.68 -15.94 24.39
C ILE A 92 -20.26 -16.52 24.60
N PRO A 93 -20.01 -17.80 24.29
CA PRO A 93 -18.74 -18.44 24.64
C PRO A 93 -17.49 -17.76 24.06
N TRP A 94 -17.54 -17.24 22.85
CA TRP A 94 -16.41 -16.55 22.24
C TRP A 94 -16.24 -15.14 22.83
N TYR A 95 -17.31 -14.48 23.21
CA TYR A 95 -17.30 -13.17 23.83
C TYR A 95 -16.71 -13.24 25.24
N SER A 96 -17.15 -14.20 26.07
CA SER A 96 -16.63 -14.37 27.40
C SER A 96 -15.12 -14.66 27.42
N ARG A 97 -14.63 -15.40 26.43
CA ARG A 97 -13.19 -15.61 26.26
C ARG A 97 -12.41 -14.33 25.95
N VAL A 98 -13.04 -13.38 25.29
CA VAL A 98 -12.43 -12.09 24.95
C VAL A 98 -12.45 -11.13 26.14
N PHE A 99 -13.56 -11.11 26.84
CA PHE A 99 -13.87 -10.10 27.86
C PHE A 99 -13.84 -10.62 29.30
N ASP A 100 -13.47 -11.87 29.51
CA ASP A 100 -13.39 -12.46 30.87
C ASP A 100 -12.42 -11.72 31.79
N PHE A 101 -11.44 -11.06 31.24
CA PHE A 101 -10.41 -10.32 31.98
C PHE A 101 -10.72 -8.84 32.14
N VAL A 102 -11.77 -8.38 31.49
CA VAL A 102 -12.13 -6.98 31.50
C VAL A 102 -12.98 -6.69 32.70
N ASP A 103 -12.61 -5.71 33.49
CA ASP A 103 -13.49 -5.19 34.51
C ASP A 103 -14.72 -4.56 33.83
N GLN A 104 -15.81 -5.32 33.81
CA GLN A 104 -17.06 -4.96 33.16
C GLN A 104 -17.68 -3.66 33.67
N GLN A 105 -17.24 -3.17 34.83
CA GLN A 105 -17.78 -1.96 35.44
C GLN A 105 -16.97 -0.74 35.09
N THR A 106 -15.67 -0.86 34.98
CA THR A 106 -14.75 0.28 34.82
C THR A 106 -14.27 0.46 33.39
N THR A 107 -14.27 -0.60 32.59
CA THR A 107 -13.81 -0.51 31.19
C THR A 107 -14.76 0.31 30.35
N PRO A 108 -14.28 1.34 29.61
CA PRO A 108 -15.09 2.14 28.73
C PRO A 108 -15.82 1.31 27.68
N ALA A 109 -17.03 1.73 27.31
CA ALA A 109 -17.74 1.11 26.21
C ALA A 109 -17.07 1.43 24.88
N GLU A 110 -16.91 0.43 24.05
CA GLU A 110 -16.32 0.58 22.73
C GLU A 110 -16.95 -0.40 21.75
N TYR A 111 -17.11 0.04 20.50
CA TYR A 111 -17.52 -0.84 19.42
C TYR A 111 -16.76 -0.50 18.14
N MET A 112 -16.16 -1.52 17.55
CA MET A 112 -15.55 -1.45 16.26
C MET A 112 -15.77 -2.77 15.54
N ASN A 113 -16.19 -2.74 14.28
CA ASN A 113 -16.37 -3.93 13.45
C ASN A 113 -15.68 -3.73 12.11
N ILE A 114 -14.82 -4.66 11.74
CA ILE A 114 -14.12 -4.66 10.47
C ILE A 114 -14.34 -6.02 9.81
N GLN A 115 -14.87 -5.99 8.59
CA GLN A 115 -14.98 -7.15 7.73
C GLN A 115 -14.42 -6.76 6.36
N VAL A 116 -13.30 -7.35 5.97
CA VAL A 116 -12.69 -7.09 4.67
C VAL A 116 -12.34 -8.42 4.02
N ASP A 117 -13.10 -8.77 3.03
CA ASP A 117 -12.89 -9.94 2.18
C ASP A 117 -13.10 -9.49 0.73
N ALA A 118 -12.03 -9.12 0.07
CA ALA A 118 -12.08 -8.63 -1.30
C ALA A 118 -10.70 -8.62 -1.96
N VAL A 119 -10.70 -8.70 -3.28
CA VAL A 119 -9.52 -8.37 -4.08
C VAL A 119 -9.66 -6.96 -4.62
N PHE A 120 -8.90 -6.04 -4.07
CA PHE A 120 -8.91 -4.65 -4.51
C PHE A 120 -8.11 -4.47 -5.80
N LYS A 121 -8.74 -3.87 -6.80
CA LYS A 121 -8.08 -3.41 -8.02
C LYS A 121 -7.80 -1.93 -7.87
N ILE A 122 -6.52 -1.58 -7.86
CA ILE A 122 -6.05 -0.24 -7.55
C ILE A 122 -5.46 0.36 -8.81
N PHE A 123 -5.91 1.55 -9.16
CA PHE A 123 -5.45 2.31 -10.31
C PHE A 123 -4.88 3.64 -9.83
N ARG A 124 -3.67 3.94 -10.29
CA ARG A 124 -3.03 5.23 -10.02
C ARG A 124 -2.55 5.82 -11.35
N LEU A 125 -2.71 7.12 -11.47
CA LEU A 125 -2.14 7.88 -12.55
C LEU A 125 -1.22 8.94 -11.96
N ASP A 126 0.07 8.78 -12.18
CA ASP A 126 1.09 9.71 -11.73
C ASP A 126 1.51 10.61 -12.89
N PHE A 127 1.54 11.91 -12.66
CA PHE A 127 2.19 12.90 -13.50
C PHE A 127 3.38 13.48 -12.74
N LYS A 128 4.58 13.46 -13.35
CA LYS A 128 5.77 14.10 -12.80
C LYS A 128 6.34 15.11 -13.78
N THR A 129 6.80 16.24 -13.26
CA THR A 129 7.39 17.30 -14.07
C THR A 129 8.54 17.99 -13.32
N PRO A 130 9.62 18.39 -14.01
CA PRO A 130 10.61 19.27 -13.41
C PRO A 130 9.96 20.63 -13.12
N LEU A 131 10.19 21.17 -11.92
CA LEU A 131 9.74 22.50 -11.54
C LEU A 131 10.87 23.52 -11.67
N THR A 132 12.05 23.16 -11.18
CA THR A 132 13.30 23.93 -11.32
C THR A 132 14.45 22.97 -11.66
N SER A 133 15.69 23.51 -11.75
CA SER A 133 16.90 22.67 -11.92
C SER A 133 17.11 21.66 -10.79
N ASN A 134 16.60 21.96 -9.61
CA ASN A 134 16.81 21.19 -8.38
C ASN A 134 15.50 20.77 -7.68
N SER A 135 14.36 20.86 -8.37
CA SER A 135 13.09 20.39 -7.81
C SER A 135 12.15 19.80 -8.86
N GLU A 136 11.27 18.92 -8.40
CA GLU A 136 10.23 18.30 -9.21
C GLU A 136 8.89 18.28 -8.49
N LEU A 137 7.82 18.29 -9.27
CA LEU A 137 6.45 18.18 -8.81
C LEU A 137 5.85 16.88 -9.34
N GLY A 138 5.16 16.15 -8.48
CA GLY A 138 4.35 14.99 -8.77
C GLY A 138 2.89 15.21 -8.42
N ILE A 139 1.99 14.73 -9.26
CA ILE A 139 0.54 14.68 -9.01
C ILE A 139 0.09 13.24 -9.23
N THR A 140 -0.61 12.67 -8.27
CA THR A 140 -1.14 11.31 -8.35
C THR A 140 -2.64 11.33 -8.18
N LEU A 141 -3.38 10.66 -9.07
CA LEU A 141 -4.79 10.34 -8.91
C LEU A 141 -4.91 8.91 -8.37
N ARG A 142 -5.77 8.71 -7.37
CA ARG A 142 -5.98 7.41 -6.71
C ARG A 142 -7.40 6.92 -6.92
N THR A 143 -7.54 5.68 -7.38
CA THR A 143 -8.84 5.01 -7.57
C THR A 143 -8.70 3.54 -7.22
N PHE A 144 -9.72 2.95 -6.62
CA PHE A 144 -9.75 1.51 -6.39
C PHE A 144 -11.16 0.93 -6.58
N ILE A 145 -11.22 -0.40 -6.75
CA ILE A 145 -12.45 -1.16 -6.98
C ILE A 145 -12.38 -2.44 -6.14
N PRO A 146 -13.31 -2.70 -5.21
CA PRO A 146 -13.45 -4.00 -4.57
C PRO A 146 -14.05 -5.02 -5.55
N THR A 147 -13.39 -6.17 -5.70
CA THR A 147 -13.79 -7.22 -6.65
C THR A 147 -13.65 -8.61 -6.02
N GLU A 148 -14.19 -9.61 -6.69
CA GLU A 148 -14.01 -11.04 -6.37
C GLU A 148 -12.63 -11.59 -6.77
N GLY A 149 -11.78 -10.80 -7.39
CA GLY A 149 -10.45 -11.22 -7.81
C GLY A 149 -10.28 -11.49 -9.30
N HIS A 150 -11.32 -11.82 -10.06
CA HIS A 150 -11.18 -12.18 -11.47
C HIS A 150 -11.10 -10.98 -12.41
N TYR A 151 -11.91 -9.96 -12.18
CA TYR A 151 -11.99 -8.78 -13.04
C TYR A 151 -11.23 -7.58 -12.46
N PRO A 152 -10.54 -6.78 -13.29
CA PRO A 152 -10.24 -7.00 -14.70
C PRO A 152 -9.25 -8.15 -14.93
N PHE A 153 -8.32 -8.41 -14.06
CA PHE A 153 -7.50 -9.62 -13.97
C PHE A 153 -6.76 -9.66 -12.63
N SER A 154 -6.47 -10.86 -12.13
CA SER A 154 -5.63 -11.10 -10.96
C SER A 154 -4.46 -11.97 -11.37
N LEU A 155 -3.25 -11.55 -10.98
CA LEU A 155 -2.06 -12.36 -11.11
C LEU A 155 -1.68 -12.83 -9.71
N PHE A 156 -1.95 -14.09 -9.40
CA PHE A 156 -1.71 -14.76 -8.11
C PHE A 156 -2.51 -14.22 -6.90
N THR A 157 -3.39 -13.26 -7.08
CA THR A 157 -4.10 -12.57 -6.00
C THR A 157 -5.57 -12.95 -5.85
N SER A 158 -6.08 -13.92 -6.62
CA SER A 158 -7.40 -14.49 -6.36
C SER A 158 -7.35 -15.45 -5.16
N ASP A 159 -8.46 -15.63 -4.49
CA ASP A 159 -8.56 -16.55 -3.36
C ASP A 159 -8.14 -17.97 -3.75
N GLU A 160 -8.53 -18.45 -4.93
CA GLU A 160 -8.12 -19.76 -5.40
C GLU A 160 -6.62 -19.87 -5.61
N SER A 161 -5.96 -18.80 -6.09
CA SER A 161 -4.51 -18.80 -6.28
C SER A 161 -3.78 -18.88 -4.94
N ILE A 162 -4.25 -18.16 -3.93
CA ILE A 162 -3.69 -18.15 -2.58
C ILE A 162 -3.92 -19.51 -1.91
N GLU A 163 -5.15 -20.04 -1.96
CA GLU A 163 -5.46 -21.35 -1.39
C GLU A 163 -4.71 -22.50 -2.10
N TRP A 164 -4.55 -22.39 -3.42
CA TRP A 164 -3.72 -23.35 -4.15
C TRP A 164 -2.26 -23.33 -3.67
N PHE A 165 -1.71 -22.15 -3.46
CA PHE A 165 -0.33 -22.00 -2.94
C PHE A 165 -0.20 -22.59 -1.55
N HIS A 166 -1.13 -22.30 -0.64
CA HIS A 166 -1.13 -22.87 0.72
C HIS A 166 -1.25 -24.38 0.69
N SER A 167 -2.20 -24.93 -0.06
CA SER A 167 -2.45 -26.38 -0.10
C SER A 167 -1.32 -27.17 -0.78
N ASN A 168 -0.60 -26.59 -1.76
CA ASN A 168 0.35 -27.34 -2.57
C ASN A 168 1.83 -27.00 -2.30
N ILE A 169 2.11 -25.83 -1.75
CA ILE A 169 3.49 -25.33 -1.57
C ILE A 169 3.79 -25.05 -0.10
N ALA A 170 2.96 -24.29 0.58
CA ALA A 170 3.20 -23.90 1.97
C ALA A 170 2.80 -24.97 3.00
N GLY A 171 2.02 -25.98 2.60
CA GLY A 171 1.72 -27.16 3.42
C GLY A 171 0.58 -26.99 4.42
N GLY A 172 -0.43 -26.19 4.11
CA GLY A 172 -1.62 -26.02 4.94
C GLY A 172 -2.91 -26.00 4.12
N GLU A 173 -3.90 -26.81 4.47
CA GLU A 173 -5.22 -26.69 3.91
C GLU A 173 -6.02 -25.61 4.63
N ASP A 174 -6.57 -24.64 3.88
CA ASP A 174 -7.42 -23.56 4.40
C ASP A 174 -6.83 -22.85 5.64
N ALA A 175 -5.53 -22.54 5.58
CA ALA A 175 -4.75 -22.05 6.71
C ALA A 175 -5.36 -20.81 7.39
N PHE A 176 -6.14 -20.02 6.64
CA PHE A 176 -6.78 -18.80 7.13
C PHE A 176 -8.31 -18.86 7.10
N GLY A 177 -8.91 -20.04 6.89
CA GLY A 177 -10.36 -20.21 6.86
C GLY A 177 -11.06 -19.58 5.66
N ARG A 178 -10.35 -19.30 4.56
CA ARG A 178 -10.95 -18.70 3.34
C ARG A 178 -12.07 -19.55 2.76
N ARG A 179 -11.90 -20.88 2.74
CA ARG A 179 -12.92 -21.81 2.28
C ARG A 179 -14.12 -21.85 3.21
N PHE A 180 -13.87 -21.77 4.51
CA PHE A 180 -14.92 -21.70 5.53
C PHE A 180 -15.80 -20.47 5.37
N PHE A 181 -15.20 -19.29 5.17
CA PHE A 181 -15.92 -18.05 4.90
C PHE A 181 -16.46 -17.97 3.49
N GLY A 182 -15.95 -18.78 2.57
CA GLY A 182 -16.30 -18.85 1.15
C GLY A 182 -15.41 -18.01 0.27
N LEU A 183 -14.91 -18.61 -0.82
CA LEU A 183 -14.02 -17.99 -1.79
C LEU A 183 -14.74 -16.94 -2.65
N ASN A 184 -13.95 -15.98 -3.17
CA ASN A 184 -14.39 -14.99 -4.17
C ASN A 184 -15.54 -14.13 -3.69
N LYS A 185 -15.50 -13.70 -2.46
CA LYS A 185 -16.49 -12.79 -1.90
C LYS A 185 -16.06 -11.33 -2.05
N VAL A 186 -17.04 -10.46 -1.93
CA VAL A 186 -16.81 -9.04 -1.72
C VAL A 186 -17.65 -8.63 -0.52
N ASN A 187 -17.02 -8.60 0.62
CA ASN A 187 -17.61 -8.13 1.86
C ASN A 187 -16.65 -7.11 2.50
N VAL A 188 -16.90 -5.83 2.27
CA VAL A 188 -16.07 -4.76 2.83
C VAL A 188 -16.98 -3.84 3.63
N SER A 189 -17.01 -4.07 4.92
CA SER A 189 -17.75 -3.25 5.87
C SER A 189 -16.87 -2.86 7.05
N TYR A 190 -17.09 -1.69 7.57
CA TYR A 190 -16.42 -1.18 8.74
C TYR A 190 -17.39 -0.27 9.50
N GLN A 191 -17.46 -0.44 10.80
CA GLN A 191 -18.12 0.49 11.70
C GLN A 191 -17.09 1.01 12.70
N ASP A 192 -16.96 2.32 12.76
CA ASP A 192 -16.02 2.96 13.67
C ASP A 192 -16.60 3.10 15.09
N ARG A 193 -15.75 3.55 16.02
CA ARG A 193 -16.09 3.77 17.43
C ARG A 193 -17.22 4.81 17.64
N ASN A 194 -17.49 5.63 16.63
CA ASN A 194 -18.54 6.67 16.65
C ASN A 194 -19.85 6.18 16.02
N GLY A 195 -19.94 4.88 15.67
CA GLY A 195 -21.10 4.27 15.02
C GLY A 195 -21.27 4.63 13.55
N ARG A 196 -20.25 5.24 12.90
CA ARG A 196 -20.26 5.53 11.48
C ARG A 196 -19.86 4.31 10.69
N SER A 197 -20.50 4.10 9.55
CA SER A 197 -20.31 2.89 8.77
C SER A 197 -19.79 3.15 7.37
N LEU A 198 -18.91 2.28 6.92
CA LEU A 198 -18.46 2.12 5.54
C LEU A 198 -18.97 0.79 5.03
N ASN A 199 -19.57 0.78 3.85
CA ASN A 199 -19.92 -0.42 3.14
C ASN A 199 -19.57 -0.22 1.66
N LEU A 200 -18.64 -1.03 1.15
CA LEU A 200 -18.23 -0.96 -0.24
C LEU A 200 -18.93 -2.06 -1.04
N LYS A 201 -19.50 -1.67 -2.17
CA LYS A 201 -20.19 -2.60 -3.05
C LYS A 201 -19.22 -3.21 -4.07
N LYS A 202 -19.44 -4.47 -4.41
CA LYS A 202 -18.75 -5.14 -5.51
C LYS A 202 -18.73 -4.29 -6.78
N ASN A 203 -17.57 -4.18 -7.41
CA ASN A 203 -17.32 -3.41 -8.63
C ASN A 203 -17.63 -1.90 -8.52
N GLN A 204 -17.75 -1.37 -7.32
CA GLN A 204 -17.87 0.07 -7.09
C GLN A 204 -16.53 0.75 -7.39
N ILE A 205 -16.53 1.70 -8.31
CA ILE A 205 -15.36 2.54 -8.58
C ILE A 205 -15.30 3.65 -7.52
N ILE A 206 -14.20 3.71 -6.78
CA ILE A 206 -14.00 4.67 -5.70
C ILE A 206 -12.79 5.54 -6.02
N PHE A 207 -13.04 6.81 -6.28
CA PHE A 207 -11.99 7.81 -6.39
C PHE A 207 -11.58 8.24 -4.98
N SER A 208 -10.40 7.79 -4.53
CA SER A 208 -9.97 7.99 -3.14
C SER A 208 -9.20 9.29 -2.92
N GLY A 209 -8.75 9.96 -3.97
CA GLY A 209 -8.19 11.29 -3.83
C GLY A 209 -7.05 11.64 -4.78
N ILE A 210 -6.44 12.77 -4.47
CA ILE A 210 -5.32 13.36 -5.21
C ILE A 210 -4.14 13.52 -4.27
N GLU A 211 -2.93 13.23 -4.75
CA GLU A 211 -1.68 13.49 -4.03
C GLU A 211 -0.86 14.54 -4.78
N LEU A 212 -0.31 15.47 -4.03
CA LEU A 212 0.67 16.44 -4.52
C LEU A 212 2.00 16.18 -3.80
N ASN A 213 3.06 15.99 -4.57
CA ASN A 213 4.38 15.65 -4.06
C ASN A 213 5.41 16.61 -4.66
N HIS A 214 6.11 17.36 -3.82
CA HIS A 214 7.21 18.21 -4.25
C HIS A 214 8.50 17.64 -3.67
N PHE A 215 9.53 17.46 -4.52
CA PHE A 215 10.84 17.01 -4.09
C PHE A 215 11.90 18.05 -4.42
N TYR A 216 12.72 18.37 -3.43
CA TYR A 216 13.84 19.29 -3.53
C TYR A 216 15.17 18.54 -3.38
N PHE A 217 16.07 18.76 -4.32
CA PHE A 217 17.41 18.18 -4.36
C PHE A 217 18.42 19.28 -4.06
N PRO A 218 19.01 19.33 -2.84
CA PRO A 218 19.82 20.46 -2.39
C PRO A 218 21.14 20.56 -3.13
N GLU A 219 21.43 21.74 -3.69
CA GLU A 219 22.68 22.02 -4.44
C GLU A 219 23.92 22.00 -3.54
N TRP A 220 23.76 22.29 -2.26
CA TRP A 220 24.86 22.25 -1.26
C TRP A 220 25.31 20.84 -0.95
N PHE A 221 24.47 19.83 -1.24
CA PHE A 221 24.84 18.43 -1.12
C PHE A 221 25.46 17.96 -2.44
N LYS A 222 26.77 18.14 -2.58
CA LYS A 222 27.48 17.72 -3.78
C LYS A 222 27.64 16.20 -3.79
N PRO A 223 27.23 15.54 -4.88
CA PRO A 223 27.30 14.08 -4.98
C PRO A 223 28.72 13.59 -5.33
N GLU A 224 29.76 14.12 -4.65
CA GLU A 224 31.17 13.80 -4.93
C GLU A 224 31.49 12.30 -4.84
N LYS A 225 30.60 11.50 -4.23
CA LYS A 225 30.80 10.07 -3.99
C LYS A 225 29.64 9.21 -4.47
N ASN A 226 28.94 9.60 -5.53
CA ASN A 226 27.74 8.89 -6.00
C ASN A 226 26.69 8.72 -4.87
N LEU A 227 26.53 9.75 -4.08
CA LEU A 227 25.55 9.86 -3.00
C LEU A 227 24.62 11.04 -3.33
N SER A 228 23.31 10.81 -3.30
CA SER A 228 22.29 11.81 -3.59
C SER A 228 21.33 11.93 -2.42
N LEU A 229 20.83 13.14 -2.20
CA LEU A 229 19.87 13.46 -1.14
C LEU A 229 18.71 14.25 -1.72
N ASN A 230 17.50 13.97 -1.27
CA ASN A 230 16.36 14.85 -1.54
C ASN A 230 15.41 14.89 -0.34
N PHE A 231 14.64 15.98 -0.30
CA PHE A 231 13.57 16.20 0.67
C PHE A 231 12.24 16.29 -0.04
N GLY A 232 11.21 15.65 0.52
CA GLY A 232 9.86 15.66 0.00
C GLY A 232 8.89 16.41 0.89
N SER A 233 7.98 17.17 0.28
CA SER A 233 6.76 17.69 0.91
C SER A 233 5.56 17.06 0.22
N HIS A 234 4.60 16.61 1.01
CA HIS A 234 3.50 15.79 0.52
C HIS A 234 2.16 16.32 1.02
N MET A 235 1.17 16.36 0.16
CA MET A 235 -0.21 16.67 0.51
C MET A 235 -1.14 15.66 -0.14
N GLY A 236 -2.03 15.07 0.65
CA GLY A 236 -3.11 14.20 0.20
C GLY A 236 -4.45 14.89 0.37
N ILE A 237 -5.22 14.99 -0.70
CA ILE A 237 -6.61 15.44 -0.67
C ILE A 237 -7.46 14.18 -0.81
N ASN A 238 -8.03 13.72 0.29
CA ASN A 238 -8.86 12.53 0.34
C ASN A 238 -10.32 12.94 0.04
N THR A 239 -10.94 12.30 -0.94
CA THR A 239 -12.20 12.81 -1.55
C THR A 239 -13.39 11.87 -1.38
N THR A 240 -13.19 10.72 -0.74
CA THR A 240 -14.31 9.83 -0.48
C THR A 240 -15.26 10.43 0.54
N SER A 241 -16.55 10.11 0.46
CA SER A 241 -17.52 10.47 1.50
C SER A 241 -17.16 9.86 2.87
N TYR A 242 -16.34 8.83 2.89
CA TYR A 242 -15.86 8.17 4.10
C TYR A 242 -14.66 8.87 4.74
N ASN A 243 -13.85 9.56 3.93
CA ASN A 243 -12.68 10.29 4.40
C ASN A 243 -12.47 11.59 3.63
N PRO A 244 -13.30 12.62 3.85
CA PRO A 244 -13.17 13.93 3.23
C PRO A 244 -12.16 14.79 4.03
N THR A 245 -10.86 14.54 3.86
CA THR A 245 -9.81 15.16 4.69
C THR A 245 -8.60 15.57 3.87
N ILE A 246 -7.71 16.33 4.48
CA ILE A 246 -6.39 16.66 3.94
C ILE A 246 -5.33 16.09 4.87
N ASP A 247 -4.37 15.39 4.28
CA ASP A 247 -3.17 14.87 4.95
C ASP A 247 -1.95 15.68 4.52
N PHE A 248 -0.99 15.91 5.44
CA PHE A 248 0.31 16.51 5.13
C PHE A 248 1.47 15.66 5.62
N GLY A 249 2.56 15.65 4.85
CA GLY A 249 3.75 14.92 5.24
C GLY A 249 5.03 15.48 4.68
N ALA A 250 6.11 14.96 5.21
CA ALA A 250 7.47 15.28 4.77
C ALA A 250 8.31 14.00 4.70
N SER A 251 9.31 14.00 3.84
CA SER A 251 10.26 12.90 3.69
C SER A 251 11.68 13.37 3.44
N ALA A 252 12.64 12.51 3.78
CA ALA A 252 14.05 12.67 3.43
C ALA A 252 14.55 11.34 2.84
N ASN A 253 15.26 11.41 1.72
CA ASN A 253 15.69 10.24 0.98
C ASN A 253 17.16 10.38 0.59
N ILE A 254 17.90 9.30 0.75
CA ILE A 254 19.30 9.21 0.34
C ILE A 254 19.47 8.01 -0.59
N VAL A 255 20.29 8.18 -1.61
CA VAL A 255 20.62 7.12 -2.58
C VAL A 255 22.13 7.07 -2.75
N LYS A 256 22.66 5.87 -2.59
CA LYS A 256 24.06 5.56 -2.88
C LYS A 256 24.15 4.68 -4.11
N LYS A 257 25.01 5.06 -5.05
CA LYS A 257 25.28 4.31 -6.28
C LYS A 257 26.71 3.77 -6.30
N TRP A 258 26.88 2.55 -6.79
CA TRP A 258 28.15 1.94 -7.12
C TRP A 258 28.11 1.49 -8.57
N THR A 259 29.14 1.90 -9.33
CA THR A 259 29.33 1.40 -10.69
C THR A 259 30.20 0.15 -10.63
N LEU A 260 29.69 -0.93 -11.17
CA LEU A 260 30.34 -2.25 -11.22
C LEU A 260 31.02 -2.45 -12.58
N LYS A 261 31.66 -3.63 -12.77
CA LYS A 261 32.19 -4.04 -14.06
C LYS A 261 31.11 -4.03 -15.14
N ASN A 262 31.48 -3.73 -16.38
CA ASN A 262 30.59 -3.67 -17.54
C ASN A 262 29.48 -2.63 -17.43
N GLN A 263 29.73 -1.52 -16.73
CA GLN A 263 28.75 -0.44 -16.49
C GLN A 263 27.48 -0.86 -15.76
N ASN A 264 27.45 -2.07 -15.19
CA ASN A 264 26.35 -2.43 -14.29
C ASN A 264 26.36 -1.54 -13.05
N GLU A 265 25.20 -1.34 -12.43
CA GLU A 265 25.07 -0.47 -11.27
C GLU A 265 24.41 -1.21 -10.12
N LEU A 266 24.89 -0.93 -8.92
CA LEU A 266 24.21 -1.29 -7.67
C LEU A 266 23.80 0.01 -6.99
N ARG A 267 22.55 0.09 -6.55
CA ARG A 267 22.02 1.21 -5.79
C ARG A 267 21.45 0.73 -4.47
N PHE A 268 21.63 1.58 -3.48
CA PHE A 268 20.98 1.46 -2.18
C PHE A 268 20.27 2.76 -1.88
N GLY A 269 19.00 2.66 -1.52
CA GLY A 269 18.16 3.77 -1.10
C GLY A 269 17.71 3.61 0.34
N PHE A 270 17.73 4.69 1.09
CA PHE A 270 17.14 4.79 2.42
C PHE A 270 16.27 6.04 2.49
N GLY A 271 15.06 5.90 3.02
CA GLY A 271 14.13 7.00 3.17
C GLY A 271 13.38 6.94 4.50
N LEU A 272 13.12 8.12 5.05
CA LEU A 272 12.27 8.32 6.23
C LEU A 272 11.15 9.29 5.88
N ALA A 273 9.97 9.09 6.44
CA ALA A 273 8.86 10.02 6.28
C ALA A 273 8.02 10.12 7.55
N GLY A 274 7.42 11.29 7.72
CA GLY A 274 6.40 11.57 8.70
C GLY A 274 5.14 12.10 8.03
N LEU A 275 4.00 11.61 8.43
CA LEU A 275 2.66 11.98 7.94
C LEU A 275 1.78 12.42 9.10
N ARG A 276 1.10 13.56 8.95
CA ARG A 276 -0.01 13.98 9.78
C ARG A 276 -1.30 13.76 9.00
N LYS A 277 -2.12 12.81 9.46
CA LYS A 277 -3.45 12.55 8.89
C LYS A 277 -4.44 13.61 9.37
N ASN A 278 -5.48 13.85 8.57
CA ASN A 278 -6.65 14.64 8.94
C ASN A 278 -6.26 16.02 9.53
N VAL A 279 -5.39 16.75 8.82
CA VAL A 279 -5.01 18.11 9.21
C VAL A 279 -6.19 19.06 9.06
N MET A 280 -7.05 18.78 8.08
CA MET A 280 -8.28 19.50 7.81
C MET A 280 -9.36 18.52 7.36
N ASP A 281 -10.55 18.64 7.95
CA ASP A 281 -11.73 17.91 7.57
C ASP A 281 -12.68 18.86 6.85
N PHE A 282 -13.24 18.43 5.71
CA PHE A 282 -14.28 19.17 4.98
C PHE A 282 -15.59 18.40 4.89
N GLY A 283 -15.76 17.45 5.77
CA GLY A 283 -16.92 16.61 6.00
C GLY A 283 -16.79 15.87 7.31
N THR A 284 -17.51 14.76 7.43
CA THR A 284 -17.47 13.94 8.64
C THR A 284 -16.77 12.61 8.33
N PRO A 285 -15.43 12.51 8.50
CA PRO A 285 -14.71 11.30 8.20
C PRO A 285 -15.09 10.15 9.13
N ILE A 286 -14.95 8.93 8.65
CA ILE A 286 -14.92 7.72 9.48
C ILE A 286 -13.60 7.73 10.25
N ASP A 287 -13.62 7.22 11.46
CA ASP A 287 -12.39 7.00 12.23
C ASP A 287 -11.64 5.78 11.68
N PHE A 288 -10.69 6.04 10.78
CA PHE A 288 -9.75 5.04 10.26
C PHE A 288 -8.51 4.90 11.14
N GLY A 289 -8.65 5.09 12.42
CA GLY A 289 -7.59 4.93 13.40
C GLY A 289 -7.13 6.24 14.01
N ASN A 290 -6.96 6.20 15.32
CA ASN A 290 -6.67 7.35 16.17
C ASN A 290 -5.21 7.79 16.16
N ASN A 291 -4.31 7.07 15.47
CA ASN A 291 -2.93 7.48 15.28
C ASN A 291 -2.84 8.52 14.16
N LEU A 292 -2.89 9.78 14.54
CA LEU A 292 -2.86 10.89 13.59
C LEU A 292 -1.47 11.21 13.07
N TRP A 293 -0.41 10.80 13.77
CA TRP A 293 0.98 10.94 13.35
C TRP A 293 1.54 9.57 12.98
N MET A 294 1.91 9.41 11.73
CA MET A 294 2.46 8.18 11.20
C MET A 294 3.90 8.40 10.74
N GLY A 295 4.79 7.51 11.17
CA GLY A 295 6.15 7.43 10.67
C GLY A 295 6.30 6.27 9.70
N SER A 296 7.17 6.40 8.73
CA SER A 296 7.56 5.30 7.85
C SER A 296 9.03 5.36 7.48
N GLY A 297 9.62 4.18 7.27
CA GLY A 297 10.97 4.00 6.78
C GLY A 297 10.98 3.05 5.58
N GLU A 298 11.89 3.29 4.64
CA GLU A 298 12.08 2.44 3.47
C GLU A 298 13.56 2.18 3.23
N LEU A 299 13.87 0.91 2.90
CA LEU A 299 15.15 0.48 2.38
C LEU A 299 14.94 -0.07 0.98
N ASN A 300 15.83 0.22 0.07
CA ASN A 300 15.75 -0.30 -1.28
C ASN A 300 17.13 -0.70 -1.81
N TRP A 301 17.25 -1.89 -2.35
CA TRP A 301 18.44 -2.40 -3.05
C TRP A 301 18.05 -2.64 -4.50
N GLU A 302 18.84 -2.10 -5.42
CA GLU A 302 18.62 -2.28 -6.84
C GLU A 302 19.92 -2.66 -7.55
N PHE A 303 19.88 -3.75 -8.31
CA PHE A 303 20.89 -4.11 -9.27
C PHE A 303 20.38 -3.79 -10.69
N THR A 304 21.16 -3.04 -11.46
CA THR A 304 20.86 -2.68 -12.86
C THR A 304 21.90 -3.22 -13.81
N LYS A 305 21.43 -3.93 -14.83
CA LYS A 305 22.24 -4.42 -15.96
C LYS A 305 21.85 -3.65 -17.21
N TYR A 306 22.86 -3.07 -17.88
CA TYR A 306 22.66 -2.42 -19.17
C TYR A 306 22.94 -3.38 -20.33
N THR A 307 22.11 -3.35 -21.35
CA THR A 307 22.29 -4.12 -22.58
C THR A 307 23.16 -3.35 -23.56
N ARG A 308 23.74 -4.05 -24.56
CA ARG A 308 24.49 -3.42 -25.66
C ARG A 308 23.63 -2.43 -26.48
N LYS A 309 22.29 -2.59 -26.47
CA LYS A 309 21.33 -1.69 -27.11
C LYS A 309 20.95 -0.49 -26.27
N GLY A 310 21.57 -0.31 -25.09
CA GLY A 310 21.30 0.82 -24.20
C GLY A 310 20.04 0.71 -23.35
N ASN A 311 19.38 -0.44 -23.31
CA ASN A 311 18.25 -0.66 -22.39
C ASN A 311 18.76 -1.09 -21.01
N ALA A 312 17.98 -0.80 -19.97
CA ALA A 312 18.29 -1.20 -18.61
C ALA A 312 17.29 -2.26 -18.10
N HIS A 313 17.84 -3.27 -17.43
CA HIS A 313 17.08 -4.27 -16.66
C HIS A 313 17.46 -4.11 -15.21
N SER A 314 16.50 -3.85 -14.34
CA SER A 314 16.73 -3.66 -12.91
C SER A 314 15.93 -4.67 -12.10
N PHE A 315 16.58 -5.19 -11.07
CA PHE A 315 15.98 -6.06 -10.06
C PHE A 315 16.13 -5.34 -8.73
N SER A 316 15.04 -5.13 -8.02
CA SER A 316 15.04 -4.41 -6.76
C SER A 316 14.33 -5.20 -5.68
N LEU A 317 14.84 -5.08 -4.46
CA LEU A 317 14.19 -5.49 -3.24
C LEU A 317 13.93 -4.24 -2.39
N ASN A 318 12.69 -4.02 -2.04
CA ASN A 318 12.28 -2.94 -1.15
C ASN A 318 11.74 -3.53 0.15
N TYR A 319 12.19 -2.99 1.27
CA TYR A 319 11.61 -3.21 2.59
C TYR A 319 11.02 -1.91 3.09
N GLN A 320 9.80 -1.96 3.56
CA GLN A 320 9.12 -0.82 4.14
C GLN A 320 8.56 -1.18 5.50
N ILE A 321 8.68 -0.23 6.42
CA ILE A 321 8.05 -0.27 7.74
C ILE A 321 7.23 1.00 7.94
N GLN A 322 6.07 0.86 8.58
CA GLN A 322 5.17 1.97 8.88
C GLN A 322 4.54 1.77 10.25
N THR A 323 4.34 2.85 10.98
CA THR A 323 3.57 2.82 12.23
C THR A 323 2.11 2.43 11.98
N SER A 324 1.49 1.87 12.98
CA SER A 324 0.07 1.45 12.96
C SER A 324 -0.89 2.61 12.74
N TYR A 325 -2.11 2.30 12.32
CA TYR A 325 -3.19 3.28 12.16
C TYR A 325 -3.83 3.67 13.50
N ASN A 326 -3.78 2.79 14.49
CA ASN A 326 -4.24 3.06 15.84
C ASN A 326 -3.08 3.17 16.83
N LYS A 327 -3.22 4.05 17.81
CA LYS A 327 -2.44 3.98 19.04
C LYS A 327 -3.03 2.88 19.89
N ARG A 328 -2.15 2.11 20.52
CA ARG A 328 -2.58 1.14 21.50
C ARG A 328 -3.01 1.88 22.77
N GLU A 329 -4.26 1.69 23.16
CA GLU A 329 -4.84 2.26 24.37
C GLU A 329 -5.00 1.17 25.42
N GLU A 330 -5.17 1.53 26.68
CA GLU A 330 -5.28 0.55 27.78
C GLU A 330 -6.46 -0.41 27.55
N ALA A 331 -7.59 0.09 27.06
CA ALA A 331 -8.75 -0.72 26.72
C ALA A 331 -8.49 -1.77 25.64
N ASP A 332 -7.53 -1.51 24.75
CA ASP A 332 -7.19 -2.42 23.63
C ASP A 332 -6.39 -3.65 24.07
N TYR A 333 -5.75 -3.58 25.25
CA TYR A 333 -4.98 -4.70 25.77
C TYR A 333 -5.86 -5.91 26.13
N TYR A 334 -7.08 -5.66 26.50
CA TYR A 334 -8.01 -6.71 26.87
C TYR A 334 -8.38 -7.63 25.73
N PHE A 335 -8.30 -7.13 24.50
CA PHE A 335 -8.56 -7.92 23.28
C PHE A 335 -7.36 -8.79 22.88
N LEU A 336 -6.18 -8.44 23.33
CA LEU A 336 -4.93 -9.12 22.97
C LEU A 336 -4.47 -10.12 24.03
N ASP A 337 -4.78 -9.85 25.29
CA ASP A 337 -4.35 -10.63 26.43
C ASP A 337 -5.29 -11.82 26.76
N GLY A 338 -6.17 -12.14 25.84
CA GLY A 338 -7.21 -13.17 25.97
C GLY A 338 -6.73 -14.58 26.26
N GLY A 339 -5.48 -14.74 26.67
CA GLY A 339 -4.91 -16.01 27.08
C GLY A 339 -4.74 -17.02 25.95
N THR A 340 -4.03 -18.09 26.24
CA THR A 340 -3.64 -19.15 25.28
C THR A 340 -4.82 -19.81 24.56
N THR A 341 -5.99 -19.87 25.17
CA THR A 341 -7.21 -20.46 24.55
C THR A 341 -7.77 -19.68 23.37
N TRP A 342 -7.44 -18.41 23.26
CA TRP A 342 -7.78 -17.57 22.12
C TRP A 342 -7.01 -17.93 20.89
N GLN A 343 -5.72 -18.10 21.05
CA GLN A 343 -4.79 -18.43 19.98
C GLN A 343 -5.15 -19.76 19.30
N ASP A 344 -5.68 -20.70 20.08
CA ASP A 344 -6.03 -22.03 19.58
C ASP A 344 -7.31 -22.06 18.75
N ILE A 345 -8.19 -21.04 18.87
CA ILE A 345 -9.49 -21.05 18.20
C ILE A 345 -9.56 -20.12 17.00
N HIS A 346 -8.83 -18.99 17.03
CA HIS A 346 -8.93 -17.96 16.00
C HIS A 346 -7.61 -17.23 15.79
N SER A 347 -6.63 -17.87 15.18
CA SER A 347 -5.36 -17.23 14.85
C SER A 347 -5.53 -15.96 13.98
N TYR A 348 -6.54 -15.93 13.11
CA TYR A 348 -6.84 -14.76 12.28
C TYR A 348 -7.50 -13.59 13.05
N TRP A 349 -8.15 -13.83 14.18
CA TRP A 349 -8.64 -12.76 15.06
C TRP A 349 -7.48 -11.99 15.65
N GLN A 350 -6.51 -12.71 16.18
CA GLN A 350 -5.32 -12.11 16.76
C GLN A 350 -4.55 -11.31 15.71
N SER A 351 -4.34 -11.87 14.52
CA SER A 351 -3.68 -11.14 13.44
C SER A 351 -4.47 -9.90 13.02
N GLY A 352 -5.80 -9.94 13.05
CA GLY A 352 -6.65 -8.80 12.77
C GLY A 352 -6.44 -7.64 13.74
N PHE A 353 -6.37 -7.90 15.03
CA PHE A 353 -6.05 -6.88 16.02
C PHE A 353 -4.61 -6.38 15.87
N GLU A 354 -3.66 -7.25 15.63
CA GLU A 354 -2.27 -6.87 15.39
C GLU A 354 -2.14 -5.86 14.25
N THR A 355 -2.92 -6.00 13.17
CA THR A 355 -2.88 -5.04 12.06
C THR A 355 -3.27 -3.62 12.45
N LEU A 356 -4.07 -3.46 13.51
CA LEU A 356 -4.50 -2.15 13.98
C LEU A 356 -3.44 -1.46 14.84
N TYR A 357 -2.65 -2.21 15.60
CA TYR A 357 -1.76 -1.70 16.66
C TYR A 357 -0.28 -1.94 16.41
N GLU A 358 0.07 -2.86 15.54
CA GLU A 358 1.45 -3.18 15.24
C GLU A 358 2.00 -2.43 14.03
N TYR A 359 3.34 -2.43 13.92
CA TYR A 359 4.02 -1.93 12.73
C TYR A 359 3.66 -2.77 11.53
N LEU A 360 3.35 -2.09 10.43
CA LEU A 360 3.17 -2.74 9.13
C LEU A 360 4.53 -2.85 8.45
N SER A 361 4.98 -4.07 8.19
CA SER A 361 6.25 -4.34 7.52
C SER A 361 6.01 -5.14 6.25
N ILE A 362 6.65 -4.72 5.16
CA ILE A 362 6.33 -5.21 3.83
C ILE A 362 7.61 -5.34 3.02
N TYR A 363 7.68 -6.43 2.26
CA TYR A 363 8.68 -6.62 1.23
C TYR A 363 8.07 -6.48 -0.16
N THR A 364 8.82 -5.86 -1.06
CA THR A 364 8.40 -5.76 -2.46
C THR A 364 9.55 -6.11 -3.37
N PHE A 365 9.32 -7.05 -4.27
CA PHE A 365 10.24 -7.40 -5.34
C PHE A 365 9.82 -6.69 -6.60
N PHE A 366 10.74 -5.98 -7.23
CA PHE A 366 10.51 -5.27 -8.49
C PHE A 366 11.42 -5.83 -9.57
N TYR A 367 10.87 -5.96 -10.76
CA TYR A 367 11.63 -6.02 -12.00
C TYR A 367 11.24 -4.85 -12.87
N THR A 368 12.22 -4.07 -13.33
CA THR A 368 11.98 -2.93 -14.22
C THR A 368 12.78 -3.06 -15.50
N TYR A 369 12.09 -3.02 -16.61
CA TYR A 369 12.65 -2.87 -17.93
C TYR A 369 12.52 -1.41 -18.39
N GLN A 370 13.64 -0.76 -18.71
CA GLN A 370 13.66 0.65 -19.11
C GLN A 370 14.28 0.84 -20.48
N ARG A 371 13.58 1.61 -21.29
CA ARG A 371 14.04 2.18 -22.56
C ARG A 371 14.01 3.70 -22.49
N LYS A 372 14.53 4.38 -23.55
CA LYS A 372 14.51 5.84 -23.66
C LYS A 372 13.12 6.43 -23.54
N ASN A 373 12.10 5.76 -24.10
CA ASN A 373 10.75 6.29 -24.28
C ASN A 373 9.71 5.65 -23.34
N PHE A 374 10.07 4.64 -22.57
CA PHE A 374 9.19 4.04 -21.57
C PHE A 374 9.95 3.23 -20.54
N SER A 375 9.35 3.02 -19.38
CA SER A 375 9.73 1.96 -18.45
C SER A 375 8.50 1.12 -18.08
N LEU A 376 8.74 -0.19 -17.94
CA LEU A 376 7.76 -1.17 -17.49
C LEU A 376 8.28 -1.79 -16.21
N SER A 377 7.50 -1.74 -15.14
CA SER A 377 7.82 -2.42 -13.89
C SER A 377 6.75 -3.46 -13.57
N LEU A 378 7.21 -4.63 -13.14
CA LEU A 378 6.40 -5.69 -12.58
C LEU A 378 6.84 -5.87 -11.13
N TYR A 379 5.91 -6.08 -10.22
CA TYR A 379 6.25 -6.25 -8.82
C TYR A 379 5.26 -7.12 -8.07
N LEU A 380 5.79 -7.72 -7.03
CA LEU A 380 5.08 -8.53 -6.06
C LEU A 380 5.40 -7.97 -4.68
N LYS A 381 4.39 -7.78 -3.87
CA LYS A 381 4.44 -7.22 -2.54
C LYS A 381 3.78 -8.18 -1.57
N GLU A 382 4.48 -8.45 -0.49
CA GLU A 382 4.09 -9.42 0.53
C GLU A 382 4.40 -8.87 1.92
N ASP A 383 3.57 -9.14 2.89
CA ASP A 383 3.93 -8.94 4.28
C ASP A 383 4.59 -10.21 4.85
N LEU A 384 5.54 -10.06 5.74
CA LEU A 384 6.14 -11.18 6.46
C LEU A 384 5.45 -11.48 7.79
N LYS A 385 4.56 -10.61 8.21
CA LYS A 385 3.64 -10.86 9.30
C LYS A 385 2.30 -11.18 8.68
N VAL A 386 1.73 -12.29 9.06
CA VAL A 386 0.41 -12.74 8.60
C VAL A 386 -0.65 -11.77 9.14
N ASN A 387 -0.84 -10.66 8.43
CA ASN A 387 -1.85 -9.67 8.78
C ASN A 387 -2.95 -9.51 7.73
N ASN A 388 -2.79 -10.17 6.55
CA ASN A 388 -3.78 -10.30 5.48
C ASN A 388 -4.41 -8.98 4.97
N ALA A 389 -3.70 -7.85 5.07
CA ALA A 389 -4.30 -6.56 4.78
C ALA A 389 -3.42 -5.59 3.94
N PRO A 390 -3.18 -5.85 2.66
CA PRO A 390 -3.46 -7.06 1.88
C PRO A 390 -2.42 -8.15 2.11
N ASP A 391 -2.85 -9.39 2.02
CA ASP A 391 -2.03 -10.59 2.11
C ASP A 391 -0.99 -10.62 0.97
N LEU A 392 -1.46 -10.56 -0.26
CA LEU A 392 -0.61 -10.52 -1.45
C LEU A 392 -1.04 -9.40 -2.39
N LEU A 393 -0.07 -8.63 -2.88
CA LEU A 393 -0.31 -7.63 -3.91
C LEU A 393 0.65 -7.84 -5.08
N THR A 394 0.10 -7.89 -6.28
CA THR A 394 0.88 -7.85 -7.53
C THR A 394 0.56 -6.60 -8.32
N GLY A 395 1.55 -6.05 -9.00
CA GLY A 395 1.37 -4.82 -9.73
C GLY A 395 2.16 -4.73 -11.02
N ILE A 396 1.65 -3.90 -11.91
CA ILE A 396 2.28 -3.50 -13.16
C ILE A 396 2.25 -1.98 -13.28
N SER A 397 3.34 -1.38 -13.69
CA SER A 397 3.35 0.04 -14.03
C SER A 397 4.06 0.32 -15.34
N VAL A 398 3.55 1.32 -16.06
CA VAL A 398 4.13 1.80 -17.33
C VAL A 398 4.34 3.29 -17.20
N ARG A 399 5.59 3.76 -17.33
CA ARG A 399 5.92 5.18 -17.38
C ARG A 399 6.33 5.60 -18.80
N ILE A 400 5.76 6.71 -19.26
CA ILE A 400 5.99 7.29 -20.58
C ILE A 400 6.47 8.73 -20.39
N PRO A 401 7.77 9.03 -20.69
CA PRO A 401 8.26 10.39 -20.73
C PRO A 401 7.64 11.16 -21.89
N LEU A 402 7.28 12.42 -21.65
CA LEU A 402 6.79 13.31 -22.69
C LEU A 402 7.95 13.83 -23.53
N THR A 403 7.76 13.87 -24.84
CA THR A 403 8.74 14.47 -25.76
C THR A 403 8.77 15.98 -25.54
N LYS A 404 9.97 16.59 -25.38
CA LYS A 404 10.10 18.04 -25.57
C LYS A 404 9.76 18.32 -27.04
N LYS A 405 8.75 19.13 -27.26
CA LYS A 405 8.56 19.79 -28.56
C LYS A 405 9.68 20.78 -28.81
#